data_9e2c2bae50c7617e00cbc593a025538d
#
_entry.id   9e2c2bae50c7617e00cbc593a025538d
#
_cell.length_a   1.000
_cell.length_b   1.000
_cell.length_c   1.000
_cell.angle_alpha   90.00
_cell.angle_beta   90.00
_cell.angle_gamma   90.00
#
_symmetry.space_group_name_H-M   'P 1'
#
loop_
_entity.id
_entity.type
_entity.pdbx_description
1 polymer ?
#
loop_
_entity_poly.entity_id
_entity_poly.type
_entity_poly.pdbx_seq_one_letter_code
_entity_poly.pdbx_strand_id
1 'polypeptide(L)'
;MKKRLISLLVALCMAVTLLPVSALTAWAEDPDPPKSGNCGATGDGSGVTWQLTENTGDSSTYTLTISGSGSMKNFPFGSDQPWYSFKQQITSVVIHPGVTSIGECAFSWFPKLTHVDIADSVISIGGSAFKSCSSLTDITIPQRVTHIGGLAFSRCTSLSSITLSNNITSIGNAAFKNCTNLTSITIPGSVTSIGLAAFCNCTKLTSITIPDSVTTIDLEAFKNCSSLTSITIPGSVTSIGPYVFDGCTSLNDIRYSGTSESVISALSGYVPTLVTFDYGDKVPEAERMIKVFVKTGGTLTAPTTLPNVVGYEFKGWLTEDGKPYDFTVPPTGQLTLYAKWEKIPEPKPEPTPDPEPETPTYTLTVKGGTFTYNGGEAMTSASVPVDAEVKVTLNQSAVPEGMVFDLWAMDEASLLGNPAVAYNQESFTIPAGSVAKGSTVTVEAQYREASIEDDGPGILETAAINNRQKRMGYNAAKELLIRLGLDDKMD
;
A
#
# COMPACT_ATOMS: atom_id res chain seq x y z
N MET A 1 21.16 61.29 40.42
CA MET A 1 20.61 60.55 39.28
C MET A 1 19.14 60.14 39.41
N LYS A 2 18.65 59.62 40.55
CA LYS A 2 17.25 59.19 40.70
C LYS A 2 16.19 60.29 40.46
N LYS A 3 16.42 61.56 40.88
CA LYS A 3 15.47 62.65 40.70
C LYS A 3 15.33 63.10 39.20
N ARG A 4 16.34 62.96 38.36
CA ARG A 4 16.26 63.26 36.92
C ARG A 4 15.52 62.14 36.13
N LEU A 5 15.65 60.88 36.60
CA LEU A 5 14.96 59.76 35.95
C LEU A 5 13.44 59.82 36.20
N ILE A 6 13.01 60.20 37.42
CA ILE A 6 11.59 60.40 37.78
C ILE A 6 10.99 61.58 36.99
N SER A 7 11.74 62.67 36.85
CA SER A 7 11.26 63.82 36.07
C SER A 7 11.12 63.51 34.58
N LEU A 8 12.00 62.64 34.03
CA LEU A 8 11.86 62.18 32.62
C LEU A 8 10.69 61.23 32.42
N LEU A 9 10.41 60.35 33.40
CA LEU A 9 9.28 59.43 33.35
C LEU A 9 7.94 60.20 33.50
N VAL A 10 7.85 61.18 34.38
CA VAL A 10 6.67 62.02 34.52
C VAL A 10 6.44 62.89 33.27
N ALA A 11 7.49 63.45 32.65
CA ALA A 11 7.37 64.20 31.41
C ALA A 11 6.94 63.27 30.23
N LEU A 12 7.40 62.03 30.20
CA LEU A 12 7.00 61.05 29.20
C LEU A 12 5.52 60.63 29.38
N CYS A 13 5.07 60.43 30.65
CA CYS A 13 3.65 60.14 30.97
C CYS A 13 2.75 61.34 30.65
N MET A 14 3.16 62.58 30.90
CA MET A 14 2.38 63.77 30.51
C MET A 14 2.33 64.00 29.02
N ALA A 15 3.39 63.68 28.30
CA ALA A 15 3.40 63.75 26.82
C ALA A 15 2.40 62.76 26.19
N VAL A 16 2.27 61.57 26.76
CA VAL A 16 1.30 60.54 26.32
C VAL A 16 -0.16 60.92 26.63
N THR A 17 -0.41 61.63 27.75
CA THR A 17 -1.78 62.07 28.13
C THR A 17 -2.27 63.32 27.37
N LEU A 18 -1.37 64.03 26.65
CA LEU A 18 -1.72 65.20 25.84
C LEU A 18 -1.88 64.89 24.35
N LEU A 19 -1.67 63.67 23.94
CA LEU A 19 -1.95 63.28 22.56
C LEU A 19 -3.48 63.14 22.41
N PRO A 20 -4.09 63.68 21.34
CA PRO A 20 -5.51 63.48 21.08
C PRO A 20 -5.76 61.98 20.96
N VAL A 21 -6.90 61.52 21.44
CA VAL A 21 -7.31 60.08 21.42
C VAL A 21 -7.15 59.49 19.99
N SER A 22 -7.31 60.36 18.95
CA SER A 22 -7.03 59.98 17.54
C SER A 22 -5.56 59.70 17.24
N ALA A 23 -4.60 60.17 18.04
CA ALA A 23 -3.18 59.89 17.87
C ALA A 23 -2.71 58.63 18.65
N LEU A 24 -3.48 58.25 19.70
CA LEU A 24 -3.25 56.99 20.44
C LEU A 24 -3.82 55.75 19.68
N THR A 25 -4.81 55.97 18.82
CA THR A 25 -5.33 54.93 17.92
C THR A 25 -4.47 54.78 16.63
N ALA A 26 -3.48 55.67 16.42
CA ALA A 26 -2.52 55.59 15.31
C ALA A 26 -1.21 54.82 15.63
N TRP A 27 -1.11 54.18 16.79
CA TRP A 27 -0.22 53.03 16.95
C TRP A 27 -0.91 51.88 16.22
N ALA A 28 -0.55 51.78 14.93
CA ALA A 28 -1.14 50.81 14.05
C ALA A 28 -1.28 49.48 14.78
N GLU A 29 -2.50 49.00 14.88
CA GLU A 29 -2.72 47.56 14.96
C GLU A 29 -1.82 46.97 13.86
N ASP A 30 -0.86 46.16 14.21
CA ASP A 30 -0.09 45.41 13.22
C ASP A 30 -1.12 44.89 12.21
N PRO A 31 -0.97 45.19 10.91
CA PRO A 31 -1.96 44.79 9.95
C PRO A 31 -2.16 43.28 10.13
N ASP A 32 -3.41 42.85 10.26
CA ASP A 32 -3.75 41.44 10.38
C ASP A 32 -2.91 40.65 9.36
N PRO A 33 -2.23 39.58 9.78
CA PRO A 33 -1.39 38.84 8.90
C PRO A 33 -2.20 38.39 7.67
N PRO A 34 -1.63 38.41 6.47
CA PRO A 34 -2.36 38.09 5.25
C PRO A 34 -2.94 36.69 5.33
N LYS A 35 -4.20 36.52 4.88
CA LYS A 35 -4.91 35.23 4.84
C LYS A 35 -4.75 34.49 3.49
N SER A 36 -3.91 34.99 2.58
CA SER A 36 -3.61 34.39 1.27
C SER A 36 -2.30 34.87 0.71
N GLY A 37 -1.73 34.17 -0.25
CA GLY A 37 -0.48 34.56 -0.92
C GLY A 37 0.13 33.43 -1.76
N ASN A 38 1.39 33.64 -2.17
CA ASN A 38 2.16 32.68 -2.95
C ASN A 38 3.03 31.79 -2.06
N CYS A 39 3.17 30.52 -2.43
CA CYS A 39 4.04 29.54 -1.78
C CYS A 39 4.69 28.55 -2.74
N GLY A 40 4.80 28.92 -4.03
CA GLY A 40 5.46 28.11 -5.05
C GLY A 40 6.99 28.08 -4.91
N ALA A 41 7.61 27.05 -5.47
CA ALA A 41 9.06 26.83 -5.42
C ALA A 41 9.86 27.75 -6.33
N THR A 42 9.25 28.34 -7.36
CA THR A 42 9.89 29.33 -8.24
C THR A 42 10.14 30.63 -7.46
N GLY A 43 11.26 31.31 -7.73
CA GLY A 43 11.71 32.43 -6.92
C GLY A 43 10.74 33.62 -6.80
N ASP A 44 9.77 33.72 -7.67
CA ASP A 44 8.69 34.71 -7.67
C ASP A 44 7.40 34.18 -6.95
N GLY A 45 7.40 32.94 -6.47
CA GLY A 45 6.22 32.29 -5.85
C GLY A 45 5.07 32.04 -6.81
N SER A 46 5.27 32.22 -8.13
CA SER A 46 4.24 31.96 -9.13
C SER A 46 3.98 30.47 -9.25
N GLY A 47 2.72 30.07 -9.45
CA GLY A 47 2.29 28.69 -9.66
C GLY A 47 1.54 28.09 -8.49
N VAL A 48 2.05 28.15 -7.25
CA VAL A 48 1.34 27.61 -6.07
C VAL A 48 0.99 28.72 -5.10
N THR A 49 -0.27 28.73 -4.66
CA THR A 49 -0.83 29.76 -3.77
C THR A 49 -1.44 29.09 -2.54
N TRP A 50 -1.64 29.87 -1.50
CA TRP A 50 -2.31 29.45 -0.28
C TRP A 50 -3.43 30.42 0.10
N GLN A 51 -4.45 29.91 0.76
CA GLN A 51 -5.58 30.68 1.30
C GLN A 51 -6.07 30.09 2.61
N LEU A 52 -6.38 30.96 3.57
CA LEU A 52 -7.10 30.58 4.79
C LEU A 52 -8.57 30.91 4.64
N THR A 53 -9.42 29.94 4.98
CA THR A 53 -10.88 30.09 5.03
C THR A 53 -11.35 29.72 6.42
N GLU A 54 -12.18 30.55 7.01
CA GLU A 54 -12.80 30.27 8.32
C GLU A 54 -13.69 29.03 8.23
N ASN A 55 -13.61 28.18 9.24
CA ASN A 55 -14.41 26.97 9.26
C ASN A 55 -15.88 27.28 9.58
N THR A 56 -16.80 26.60 8.92
CA THR A 56 -18.24 26.76 9.13
C THR A 56 -18.60 26.43 10.59
N GLY A 57 -19.18 27.39 11.29
CA GLY A 57 -19.60 27.23 12.69
C GLY A 57 -18.53 27.53 13.74
N ASP A 58 -17.28 27.76 13.34
CA ASP A 58 -16.18 28.18 14.24
C ASP A 58 -15.22 29.13 13.53
N SER A 59 -15.51 30.43 13.64
CA SER A 59 -14.67 31.48 13.03
C SER A 59 -13.30 31.66 13.70
N SER A 60 -13.00 30.90 14.76
CA SER A 60 -11.70 30.91 15.44
C SER A 60 -10.72 29.91 14.84
N THR A 61 -11.18 29.04 13.92
CA THR A 61 -10.36 28.01 13.26
C THR A 61 -10.40 28.14 11.74
N TYR A 62 -9.38 27.61 11.09
CA TYR A 62 -9.18 27.78 9.65
C TYR A 62 -8.91 26.45 8.95
N THR A 63 -9.38 26.39 7.71
CA THR A 63 -8.88 25.49 6.67
C THR A 63 -7.83 26.22 5.83
N LEU A 64 -6.64 25.63 5.71
CA LEU A 64 -5.58 26.11 4.83
C LEU A 64 -5.66 25.35 3.50
N THR A 65 -5.95 26.07 2.43
CA THR A 65 -6.02 25.54 1.07
C THR A 65 -4.75 25.90 0.30
N ILE A 66 -4.11 24.91 -0.31
CA ILE A 66 -2.98 25.06 -1.21
C ILE A 66 -3.44 24.72 -2.62
N SER A 67 -3.28 25.64 -3.55
CA SER A 67 -3.79 25.55 -4.92
C SER A 67 -2.77 25.98 -5.95
N GLY A 68 -3.04 25.74 -7.24
CA GLY A 68 -2.19 26.16 -8.34
C GLY A 68 -1.42 24.98 -8.93
N SER A 69 -0.34 25.28 -9.66
CA SER A 69 0.41 24.27 -10.42
C SER A 69 1.89 24.32 -10.08
N GLY A 70 2.48 23.15 -9.82
CA GLY A 70 3.91 22.99 -9.54
C GLY A 70 4.24 22.65 -8.09
N SER A 71 5.47 22.83 -7.68
CA SER A 71 5.98 22.46 -6.37
C SER A 71 5.79 23.57 -5.34
N MET A 72 5.48 23.19 -4.09
CA MET A 72 5.57 24.12 -2.97
C MET A 72 7.03 24.46 -2.67
N LYS A 73 7.24 25.67 -2.16
CA LYS A 73 8.51 26.13 -1.60
C LYS A 73 8.89 25.31 -0.35
N ASN A 74 10.19 25.15 -0.10
CA ASN A 74 10.73 24.66 1.17
C ASN A 74 10.80 25.77 2.21
N PHE A 75 10.55 25.41 3.49
CA PHE A 75 10.55 26.32 4.64
C PHE A 75 11.56 25.83 5.69
N PRO A 76 12.87 26.01 5.47
CA PRO A 76 13.93 25.31 6.19
C PRO A 76 13.91 25.53 7.71
N PHE A 77 13.37 26.63 8.21
CA PHE A 77 13.34 26.94 9.64
C PHE A 77 12.00 26.63 10.32
N GLY A 78 11.00 26.12 9.61
CA GLY A 78 9.71 25.75 10.17
C GLY A 78 8.89 26.90 10.80
N SER A 79 9.33 28.14 10.64
CA SER A 79 8.64 29.37 11.03
C SER A 79 8.49 30.35 9.87
N ASP A 80 9.02 29.98 8.69
CA ASP A 80 9.05 30.84 7.50
C ASP A 80 7.80 30.66 6.63
N GLN A 81 6.88 29.77 7.03
CA GLN A 81 5.63 29.60 6.31
C GLN A 81 4.78 30.87 6.45
N PRO A 82 4.21 31.38 5.36
CA PRO A 82 3.40 32.61 5.42
C PRO A 82 2.14 32.48 6.27
N TRP A 83 1.69 31.25 6.56
CA TRP A 83 0.57 30.94 7.44
C TRP A 83 0.99 30.58 8.89
N TYR A 84 2.27 30.71 9.26
CA TYR A 84 2.79 30.28 10.57
C TYR A 84 2.11 30.97 11.78
N SER A 85 1.73 32.23 11.63
CA SER A 85 1.00 32.96 12.68
C SER A 85 -0.36 32.33 13.02
N PHE A 86 -0.95 31.56 12.12
CA PHE A 86 -2.22 30.86 12.28
C PHE A 86 -2.10 29.39 12.72
N LYS A 87 -0.91 28.92 13.04
CA LYS A 87 -0.66 27.49 13.37
C LYS A 87 -1.48 26.93 14.52
N GLN A 88 -1.97 27.78 15.42
CA GLN A 88 -2.83 27.40 16.53
C GLN A 88 -4.32 27.36 16.14
N GLN A 89 -4.68 27.86 14.99
CA GLN A 89 -6.05 27.93 14.49
C GLN A 89 -6.29 27.04 13.27
N ILE A 90 -5.24 26.63 12.53
CA ILE A 90 -5.40 25.74 11.37
C ILE A 90 -5.69 24.30 11.86
N THR A 91 -6.88 23.82 11.54
CA THR A 91 -7.34 22.46 11.88
C THR A 91 -7.41 21.54 10.68
N SER A 92 -7.44 22.10 9.46
CA SER A 92 -7.49 21.35 8.21
C SER A 92 -6.53 21.92 7.16
N VAL A 93 -5.94 21.04 6.36
CA VAL A 93 -5.15 21.38 5.18
C VAL A 93 -5.73 20.64 3.98
N VAL A 94 -5.98 21.36 2.89
CA VAL A 94 -6.44 20.80 1.61
C VAL A 94 -5.45 21.18 0.51
N ILE A 95 -4.88 20.18 -0.15
CA ILE A 95 -3.95 20.36 -1.27
C ILE A 95 -4.66 19.96 -2.55
N HIS A 96 -4.91 20.94 -3.40
CA HIS A 96 -5.68 20.79 -4.62
C HIS A 96 -4.86 20.16 -5.77
N PRO A 97 -5.56 19.59 -6.78
CA PRO A 97 -4.94 19.12 -8.02
C PRO A 97 -4.07 20.19 -8.70
N GLY A 98 -2.93 19.76 -9.26
CA GLY A 98 -1.93 20.65 -9.87
C GLY A 98 -0.70 20.87 -8.99
N VAL A 99 -0.84 20.82 -7.66
CA VAL A 99 0.29 20.84 -6.74
C VAL A 99 1.06 19.52 -6.81
N THR A 100 2.36 19.56 -7.07
CA THR A 100 3.17 18.37 -7.34
C THR A 100 4.05 17.95 -6.17
N SER A 101 4.33 18.83 -5.22
CA SER A 101 5.09 18.48 -4.02
C SER A 101 4.66 19.29 -2.80
N ILE A 102 4.78 18.69 -1.63
CA ILE A 102 4.70 19.37 -0.33
C ILE A 102 6.11 19.75 0.08
N GLY A 103 6.35 21.04 0.33
CA GLY A 103 7.67 21.54 0.69
C GLY A 103 8.15 21.10 2.08
N GLU A 104 9.46 21.19 2.31
CA GLU A 104 10.03 20.94 3.64
C GLU A 104 9.41 21.85 4.69
N CYS A 105 9.12 21.29 5.86
CA CYS A 105 8.50 21.95 7.01
C CYS A 105 7.19 22.68 6.73
N ALA A 106 6.52 22.45 5.59
CA ALA A 106 5.35 23.22 5.15
C ALA A 106 4.26 23.35 6.21
N PHE A 107 3.97 22.28 6.92
CA PHE A 107 2.94 22.22 7.97
C PHE A 107 3.51 21.78 9.33
N SER A 108 4.82 22.03 9.55
CA SER A 108 5.45 21.66 10.82
C SER A 108 4.96 22.53 11.98
N TRP A 109 4.76 21.89 13.15
CA TRP A 109 4.31 22.55 14.39
C TRP A 109 2.87 23.10 14.32
N PHE A 110 1.96 22.34 13.67
CA PHE A 110 0.52 22.64 13.64
C PHE A 110 -0.22 21.74 14.65
N PRO A 111 -0.27 22.11 15.93
CA PRO A 111 -0.75 21.22 16.99
C PRO A 111 -2.24 20.94 16.94
N LYS A 112 -3.02 21.78 16.23
CA LYS A 112 -4.47 21.62 16.07
C LYS A 112 -4.87 20.98 14.74
N LEU A 113 -3.91 20.67 13.86
CA LEU A 113 -4.19 20.03 12.58
C LEU A 113 -4.72 18.61 12.82
N THR A 114 -5.96 18.36 12.42
CA THR A 114 -6.63 17.07 12.54
C THR A 114 -6.90 16.40 11.21
N HIS A 115 -7.01 17.16 10.14
CA HIS A 115 -7.37 16.66 8.81
C HIS A 115 -6.42 17.19 7.73
N VAL A 116 -5.99 16.28 6.84
CA VAL A 116 -5.16 16.62 5.66
C VAL A 116 -5.69 15.88 4.45
N ASP A 117 -6.10 16.61 3.43
CA ASP A 117 -6.47 16.08 2.14
C ASP A 117 -5.38 16.40 1.11
N ILE A 118 -4.84 15.37 0.45
CA ILE A 118 -3.71 15.49 -0.49
C ILE A 118 -4.13 14.98 -1.84
N ALA A 119 -4.16 15.87 -2.83
CA ALA A 119 -4.51 15.50 -4.20
C ALA A 119 -3.51 14.49 -4.82
N ASP A 120 -4.01 13.65 -5.73
CA ASP A 120 -3.23 12.64 -6.45
C ASP A 120 -2.11 13.20 -7.34
N SER A 121 -2.09 14.51 -7.59
CA SER A 121 -1.00 15.18 -8.32
C SER A 121 0.32 15.23 -7.54
N VAL A 122 0.28 15.06 -6.21
CA VAL A 122 1.46 15.13 -5.34
C VAL A 122 2.34 13.89 -5.53
N ILE A 123 3.63 14.10 -5.80
CA ILE A 123 4.63 13.04 -6.03
C ILE A 123 5.68 12.94 -4.91
N SER A 124 5.79 13.96 -4.05
CA SER A 124 6.75 13.94 -2.94
C SER A 124 6.27 14.76 -1.73
N ILE A 125 6.64 14.30 -0.55
CA ILE A 125 6.43 14.97 0.75
C ILE A 125 7.80 15.30 1.33
N GLY A 126 8.06 16.58 1.52
CA GLY A 126 9.34 17.11 2.00
C GLY A 126 9.67 16.74 3.44
N GLY A 127 10.92 16.92 3.82
CA GLY A 127 11.39 16.67 5.18
C GLY A 127 10.64 17.52 6.20
N SER A 128 10.29 16.91 7.35
CA SER A 128 9.55 17.60 8.43
C SER A 128 8.22 18.22 8.02
N ALA A 129 7.62 17.86 6.88
CA ALA A 129 6.44 18.52 6.32
C ALA A 129 5.27 18.58 7.31
N PHE A 130 5.02 17.53 8.09
CA PHE A 130 3.99 17.43 9.12
C PHE A 130 4.57 17.19 10.52
N LYS A 131 5.84 17.54 10.73
CA LYS A 131 6.48 17.34 12.04
C LYS A 131 5.72 18.07 13.14
N SER A 132 5.47 17.38 14.25
CA SER A 132 4.77 17.92 15.44
C SER A 132 3.32 18.37 15.18
N CYS A 133 2.62 17.75 14.20
CA CYS A 133 1.16 17.84 14.07
C CYS A 133 0.52 16.91 15.09
N SER A 134 0.51 17.32 16.35
CA SER A 134 0.19 16.44 17.48
C SER A 134 -1.27 15.99 17.56
N SER A 135 -2.19 16.66 16.87
CA SER A 135 -3.63 16.29 16.80
C SER A 135 -3.99 15.48 15.54
N LEU A 136 -3.07 15.28 14.61
CA LEU A 136 -3.32 14.50 13.38
C LEU A 136 -3.51 13.02 13.75
N THR A 137 -4.69 12.47 13.47
CA THR A 137 -5.08 11.10 13.85
C THR A 137 -4.84 10.07 12.77
N ASP A 138 -5.02 10.48 11.54
CA ASP A 138 -4.84 9.65 10.34
C ASP A 138 -4.46 10.50 9.12
N ILE A 139 -3.89 9.87 8.12
CA ILE A 139 -3.58 10.50 6.83
C ILE A 139 -3.44 9.42 5.75
N THR A 140 -3.93 9.72 4.55
CA THR A 140 -3.73 8.89 3.36
C THR A 140 -2.70 9.54 2.43
N ILE A 141 -1.68 8.78 2.08
CA ILE A 141 -0.64 9.23 1.14
C ILE A 141 -1.03 8.79 -0.28
N PRO A 142 -1.19 9.74 -1.22
CA PRO A 142 -1.62 9.44 -2.59
C PRO A 142 -0.66 8.49 -3.32
N GLN A 143 -1.21 7.69 -4.26
CA GLN A 143 -0.45 6.63 -4.94
C GLN A 143 0.73 7.13 -5.77
N ARG A 144 0.74 8.37 -6.20
CA ARG A 144 1.87 8.96 -6.95
C ARG A 144 3.05 9.37 -6.08
N VAL A 145 2.88 9.41 -4.76
CA VAL A 145 3.98 9.76 -3.86
C VAL A 145 5.00 8.61 -3.83
N THR A 146 6.22 8.92 -4.22
CA THR A 146 7.37 8.00 -4.22
C THR A 146 8.35 8.26 -3.08
N HIS A 147 8.23 9.41 -2.41
CA HIS A 147 9.19 9.87 -1.40
C HIS A 147 8.50 10.51 -0.20
N ILE A 148 8.84 10.04 0.98
CA ILE A 148 8.54 10.68 2.26
C ILE A 148 9.85 11.13 2.88
N GLY A 149 10.01 12.43 3.04
CA GLY A 149 11.23 13.03 3.58
C GLY A 149 11.49 12.65 5.04
N GLY A 150 12.73 12.83 5.48
CA GLY A 150 13.10 12.60 6.88
C GLY A 150 12.27 13.47 7.83
N LEU A 151 11.90 12.92 9.02
CA LEU A 151 11.08 13.60 10.04
C LEU A 151 9.67 13.99 9.57
N ALA A 152 9.18 13.57 8.39
CA ALA A 152 7.96 14.08 7.78
C ALA A 152 6.74 14.04 8.71
N PHE A 153 6.59 12.98 9.51
CA PHE A 153 5.51 12.80 10.51
C PHE A 153 6.05 12.69 11.94
N SER A 154 7.30 13.09 12.17
CA SER A 154 7.89 13.01 13.50
C SER A 154 7.08 13.80 14.53
N ARG A 155 6.81 13.20 15.71
CA ARG A 155 5.99 13.78 16.79
C ARG A 155 4.52 14.05 16.42
N CYS A 156 3.96 13.32 15.45
CA CYS A 156 2.50 13.25 15.28
C CYS A 156 1.95 12.29 16.35
N THR A 157 1.85 12.77 17.58
CA THR A 157 1.58 11.92 18.75
C THR A 157 0.20 11.28 18.77
N SER A 158 -0.79 11.87 18.07
CA SER A 158 -2.13 11.30 17.92
C SER A 158 -2.28 10.38 16.71
N LEU A 159 -1.28 10.30 15.82
CA LEU A 159 -1.36 9.51 14.60
C LEU A 159 -1.49 8.02 14.97
N SER A 160 -2.67 7.46 14.72
CA SER A 160 -3.01 6.07 15.02
C SER A 160 -2.92 5.17 13.80
N SER A 161 -3.16 5.72 12.62
CA SER A 161 -3.10 5.03 11.34
C SER A 161 -2.54 5.92 10.22
N ILE A 162 -1.89 5.31 9.25
CA ILE A 162 -1.45 5.95 8.02
C ILE A 162 -1.51 4.94 6.86
N THR A 163 -2.08 5.38 5.74
CA THR A 163 -2.05 4.60 4.50
C THR A 163 -0.92 5.12 3.61
N LEU A 164 0.05 4.26 3.34
CA LEU A 164 1.19 4.59 2.48
C LEU A 164 0.91 4.25 1.02
N SER A 165 1.49 5.04 0.11
CA SER A 165 1.52 4.74 -1.33
C SER A 165 2.33 3.47 -1.61
N ASN A 166 1.84 2.62 -2.52
CA ASN A 166 2.57 1.43 -2.97
C ASN A 166 3.83 1.74 -3.81
N ASN A 167 4.08 3.00 -4.11
CA ASN A 167 5.24 3.46 -4.89
C ASN A 167 6.37 4.05 -4.02
N ILE A 168 6.22 4.08 -2.70
CA ILE A 168 7.26 4.55 -1.79
C ILE A 168 8.43 3.56 -1.80
N THR A 169 9.64 4.05 -2.08
CA THR A 169 10.85 3.22 -2.18
C THR A 169 11.69 3.18 -0.92
N SER A 170 11.47 4.11 0.01
CA SER A 170 12.17 4.15 1.29
C SER A 170 11.37 4.86 2.38
N ILE A 171 11.53 4.42 3.62
CA ILE A 171 11.05 5.15 4.81
C ILE A 171 12.20 6.06 5.29
N GLY A 172 11.99 7.37 5.23
CA GLY A 172 13.01 8.37 5.55
C GLY A 172 13.46 8.36 7.02
N ASN A 173 14.61 8.95 7.30
CA ASN A 173 15.16 9.05 8.66
C ASN A 173 14.16 9.73 9.59
N ALA A 174 13.86 9.07 10.73
CA ALA A 174 12.94 9.54 11.76
C ALA A 174 11.54 9.92 11.24
N ALA A 175 11.11 9.36 10.10
CA ALA A 175 9.86 9.75 9.44
C ALA A 175 8.65 9.66 10.38
N PHE A 176 8.56 8.63 11.23
CA PHE A 176 7.51 8.41 12.21
C PHE A 176 8.01 8.45 13.67
N LYS A 177 9.19 9.04 13.92
CA LYS A 177 9.73 9.14 15.27
C LYS A 177 8.75 9.83 16.22
N ASN A 178 8.53 9.22 17.41
CA ASN A 178 7.58 9.71 18.42
C ASN A 178 6.11 9.75 17.97
N CYS A 179 5.67 8.93 17.02
CA CYS A 179 4.27 8.67 16.74
C CYS A 179 3.73 7.69 17.80
N THR A 180 3.53 8.18 19.02
CA THR A 180 3.29 7.34 20.20
C THR A 180 1.95 6.60 20.18
N ASN A 181 1.00 7.03 19.36
CA ASN A 181 -0.31 6.38 19.18
C ASN A 181 -0.36 5.44 17.95
N LEU A 182 0.68 5.38 17.13
CA LEU A 182 0.71 4.50 15.95
C LEU A 182 0.67 3.04 16.41
N THR A 183 -0.41 2.32 16.07
CA THR A 183 -0.64 0.93 16.49
C THR A 183 -0.14 -0.08 15.47
N SER A 184 -0.27 0.26 14.20
CA SER A 184 0.19 -0.56 13.08
C SER A 184 0.49 0.30 11.87
N ILE A 185 1.33 -0.20 10.98
CA ILE A 185 1.62 0.38 9.67
C ILE A 185 1.97 -0.72 8.69
N THR A 186 1.43 -0.63 7.48
CA THR A 186 1.81 -1.51 6.38
C THR A 186 2.93 -0.86 5.57
N ILE A 187 4.10 -1.48 5.54
CA ILE A 187 5.22 -1.05 4.69
C ILE A 187 5.00 -1.63 3.29
N PRO A 188 4.94 -0.79 2.24
CA PRO A 188 4.75 -1.27 0.88
C PRO A 188 5.90 -2.14 0.37
N GLY A 189 5.58 -3.10 -0.51
CA GLY A 189 6.56 -4.00 -1.13
C GLY A 189 7.57 -3.32 -2.07
N SER A 190 7.45 -2.03 -2.31
CA SER A 190 8.44 -1.21 -3.04
C SER A 190 9.56 -0.67 -2.15
N VAL A 191 9.39 -0.72 -0.80
CA VAL A 191 10.37 -0.17 0.15
C VAL A 191 11.58 -1.07 0.24
N THR A 192 12.77 -0.50 0.00
CA THR A 192 14.06 -1.23 0.06
C THR A 192 14.86 -0.94 1.33
N SER A 193 14.53 0.14 2.05
CA SER A 193 15.25 0.52 3.27
C SER A 193 14.36 1.18 4.31
N ILE A 194 14.62 0.92 5.58
CA ILE A 194 14.01 1.59 6.73
C ILE A 194 15.09 2.46 7.37
N GLY A 195 14.90 3.77 7.33
CA GLY A 195 15.90 4.76 7.73
C GLY A 195 16.14 4.86 9.23
N LEU A 196 17.17 5.60 9.59
CA LEU A 196 17.60 5.87 10.96
C LEU A 196 16.42 6.36 11.82
N ALA A 197 16.19 5.70 12.97
CA ALA A 197 15.15 6.04 13.93
C ALA A 197 13.73 6.19 13.33
N ALA A 198 13.43 5.53 12.20
CA ALA A 198 12.21 5.74 11.44
C ALA A 198 10.94 5.58 12.28
N PHE A 199 10.90 4.59 13.18
CA PHE A 199 9.79 4.31 14.10
C PHE A 199 10.20 4.46 15.59
N CYS A 200 11.30 5.14 15.87
CA CYS A 200 11.78 5.33 17.23
C CYS A 200 10.69 5.97 18.11
N ASN A 201 10.45 5.40 19.31
CA ASN A 201 9.40 5.80 20.25
C ASN A 201 7.96 5.68 19.71
N CYS A 202 7.67 4.77 18.80
CA CYS A 202 6.30 4.36 18.47
C CYS A 202 5.80 3.38 19.53
N THR A 203 5.52 3.90 20.74
CA THR A 203 5.32 3.07 21.94
C THR A 203 4.08 2.18 21.90
N LYS A 204 3.08 2.50 21.08
CA LYS A 204 1.89 1.67 20.88
C LYS A 204 1.96 0.75 19.66
N LEU A 205 3.06 0.74 18.92
CA LEU A 205 3.22 -0.14 17.77
C LEU A 205 3.28 -1.60 18.26
N THR A 206 2.26 -2.39 17.95
CA THR A 206 2.13 -3.78 18.39
C THR A 206 2.64 -4.78 17.36
N SER A 207 2.53 -4.44 16.09
CA SER A 207 2.97 -5.27 14.97
C SER A 207 3.41 -4.42 13.79
N ILE A 208 4.35 -4.95 13.03
CA ILE A 208 4.79 -4.38 11.76
C ILE A 208 5.27 -5.51 10.85
N THR A 209 4.86 -5.47 9.58
CA THR A 209 5.34 -6.39 8.56
C THR A 209 6.42 -5.71 7.74
N ILE A 210 7.60 -6.33 7.67
CA ILE A 210 8.72 -5.89 6.83
C ILE A 210 8.66 -6.69 5.54
N PRO A 211 8.49 -6.06 4.37
CA PRO A 211 8.40 -6.76 3.10
C PRO A 211 9.76 -7.30 2.64
N ASP A 212 9.72 -8.33 1.78
CA ASP A 212 10.91 -9.00 1.22
C ASP A 212 11.78 -8.10 0.33
N SER A 213 11.30 -6.90 -0.02
CA SER A 213 12.08 -5.88 -0.73
C SER A 213 13.10 -5.16 0.15
N VAL A 214 12.92 -5.20 1.49
CA VAL A 214 13.80 -4.47 2.42
C VAL A 214 15.13 -5.21 2.57
N THR A 215 16.22 -4.48 2.33
CA THR A 215 17.60 -4.99 2.47
C THR A 215 18.34 -4.42 3.68
N THR A 216 17.90 -3.26 4.17
CA THR A 216 18.56 -2.56 5.28
C THR A 216 17.56 -2.01 6.29
N ILE A 217 17.86 -2.18 7.58
CA ILE A 217 17.17 -1.56 8.70
C ILE A 217 18.22 -0.77 9.48
N ASP A 218 18.08 0.55 9.51
CA ASP A 218 19.14 1.44 10.01
C ASP A 218 19.10 1.62 11.53
N LEU A 219 20.10 2.32 12.07
CA LEU A 219 20.29 2.66 13.49
C LEU A 219 18.97 3.10 14.16
N GLU A 220 18.65 2.53 15.34
CA GLU A 220 17.51 2.91 16.18
C GLU A 220 16.12 2.81 15.49
N ALA A 221 15.98 2.12 14.36
CA ALA A 221 14.77 2.17 13.54
C ALA A 221 13.49 1.86 14.33
N PHE A 222 13.52 0.93 15.27
CA PHE A 222 12.40 0.53 16.15
C PHE A 222 12.68 0.77 17.64
N LYS A 223 13.68 1.57 17.98
CA LYS A 223 14.02 1.84 19.39
C LYS A 223 12.81 2.34 20.17
N ASN A 224 12.62 1.79 21.39
CA ASN A 224 11.52 2.12 22.30
C ASN A 224 10.13 1.84 21.72
N CYS A 225 9.96 0.91 20.77
CA CYS A 225 8.66 0.37 20.42
C CYS A 225 8.21 -0.61 21.50
N SER A 226 7.84 -0.09 22.68
CA SER A 226 7.67 -0.88 23.90
C SER A 226 6.50 -1.86 23.86
N SER A 227 5.51 -1.66 22.98
CA SER A 227 4.37 -2.58 22.78
C SER A 227 4.61 -3.62 21.68
N LEU A 228 5.73 -3.55 20.94
CA LEU A 228 6.05 -4.53 19.90
C LEU A 228 6.34 -5.89 20.53
N THR A 229 5.55 -6.90 20.21
CA THR A 229 5.65 -8.23 20.82
C THR A 229 6.46 -9.21 20.00
N SER A 230 6.37 -9.10 18.68
CA SER A 230 7.10 -9.93 17.72
C SER A 230 7.39 -9.17 16.43
N ILE A 231 8.42 -9.60 15.72
CA ILE A 231 8.75 -9.06 14.41
C ILE A 231 9.34 -10.15 13.53
N THR A 232 8.94 -10.17 12.25
CA THR A 232 9.56 -11.00 11.22
C THR A 232 10.44 -10.13 10.34
N ILE A 233 11.70 -10.51 10.23
CA ILE A 233 12.72 -9.88 9.39
C ILE A 233 12.95 -10.82 8.21
N PRO A 234 12.68 -10.39 6.99
CA PRO A 234 12.85 -11.23 5.80
C PRO A 234 14.33 -11.53 5.52
N GLY A 235 14.57 -12.61 4.80
CA GLY A 235 15.94 -13.04 4.43
C GLY A 235 16.67 -12.07 3.51
N SER A 236 15.96 -11.17 2.85
CA SER A 236 16.52 -10.06 2.06
C SER A 236 17.31 -9.05 2.89
N VAL A 237 17.01 -8.94 4.20
CA VAL A 237 17.73 -8.01 5.07
C VAL A 237 19.14 -8.53 5.32
N THR A 238 20.13 -7.78 4.86
CA THR A 238 21.56 -8.09 4.99
C THR A 238 22.27 -7.18 5.98
N SER A 239 21.62 -6.10 6.42
CA SER A 239 22.19 -5.14 7.38
C SER A 239 21.15 -4.65 8.38
N ILE A 240 21.49 -4.72 9.66
CA ILE A 240 20.73 -4.15 10.77
C ILE A 240 21.66 -3.23 11.56
N GLY A 241 21.23 -1.96 11.72
CA GLY A 241 21.94 -0.96 12.48
C GLY A 241 21.95 -1.24 13.99
N PRO A 242 22.83 -0.61 14.76
CA PRO A 242 22.82 -0.75 16.20
C PRO A 242 21.56 -0.16 16.85
N TYR A 243 21.22 -0.64 18.05
CA TYR A 243 20.09 -0.16 18.88
C TYR A 243 18.71 -0.26 18.22
N VAL A 244 18.54 -1.10 17.17
CA VAL A 244 17.30 -1.18 16.40
C VAL A 244 16.10 -1.52 17.28
N PHE A 245 16.24 -2.46 18.23
CA PHE A 245 15.17 -2.89 19.15
C PHE A 245 15.44 -2.50 20.61
N ASP A 246 16.37 -1.58 20.85
CA ASP A 246 16.65 -1.10 22.20
C ASP A 246 15.38 -0.50 22.82
N GLY A 247 15.05 -0.88 24.07
CA GLY A 247 13.82 -0.44 24.73
C GLY A 247 12.51 -1.06 24.22
N CYS A 248 12.55 -2.06 23.34
CA CYS A 248 11.39 -2.87 22.96
C CYS A 248 11.05 -3.89 24.06
N THR A 249 10.53 -3.43 25.20
CA THR A 249 10.39 -4.23 26.43
C THR A 249 9.44 -5.41 26.30
N SER A 250 8.45 -5.35 25.42
CA SER A 250 7.50 -6.43 25.16
C SER A 250 7.96 -7.41 24.06
N LEU A 251 9.11 -7.15 23.42
CA LEU A 251 9.59 -7.98 22.31
C LEU A 251 10.09 -9.32 22.84
N ASN A 252 9.40 -10.39 22.47
CA ASN A 252 9.67 -11.75 22.91
C ASN A 252 10.20 -12.64 21.79
N ASP A 253 9.84 -12.34 20.52
CA ASP A 253 10.07 -13.19 19.35
C ASP A 253 10.56 -12.31 18.18
N ILE A 254 11.76 -12.61 17.69
CA ILE A 254 12.29 -12.03 16.44
C ILE A 254 12.57 -13.19 15.49
N ARG A 255 11.89 -13.22 14.35
CA ARG A 255 12.07 -14.24 13.31
C ARG A 255 12.93 -13.68 12.19
N TYR A 256 13.91 -14.46 11.76
CA TYR A 256 14.79 -14.11 10.65
C TYR A 256 14.94 -15.31 9.71
N SER A 257 14.54 -15.15 8.45
CA SER A 257 14.63 -16.20 7.43
C SER A 257 15.94 -16.17 6.62
N GLY A 258 16.82 -15.22 6.90
CA GLY A 258 18.09 -15.08 6.18
C GLY A 258 19.27 -15.81 6.81
N THR A 259 20.40 -15.70 6.13
CA THR A 259 21.66 -16.37 6.52
C THR A 259 22.80 -15.39 6.91
N SER A 260 22.54 -14.08 6.88
CA SER A 260 23.57 -13.07 7.19
C SER A 260 24.04 -13.17 8.65
N GLU A 261 25.29 -13.54 8.87
CA GLU A 261 25.90 -13.66 10.20
C GLU A 261 25.94 -12.33 10.94
N SER A 262 26.10 -11.21 10.24
CA SER A 262 26.07 -9.87 10.85
C SER A 262 24.67 -9.55 11.42
N VAL A 263 23.60 -9.94 10.73
CA VAL A 263 22.21 -9.80 11.19
C VAL A 263 21.96 -10.72 12.38
N ILE A 264 22.35 -11.98 12.29
CA ILE A 264 22.22 -12.96 13.39
C ILE A 264 22.92 -12.46 14.66
N SER A 265 24.16 -11.97 14.53
CA SER A 265 24.94 -11.40 15.63
C SER A 265 24.25 -10.17 16.24
N ALA A 266 23.73 -9.26 15.40
CA ALA A 266 23.00 -8.08 15.88
C ALA A 266 21.74 -8.45 16.65
N LEU A 267 20.96 -9.43 16.18
CA LEU A 267 19.70 -9.87 16.80
C LEU A 267 19.95 -10.60 18.13
N SER A 268 21.01 -11.41 18.23
CA SER A 268 21.38 -12.12 19.45
C SER A 268 21.65 -11.20 20.64
N GLY A 269 22.03 -9.93 20.38
CA GLY A 269 22.22 -8.92 21.42
C GLY A 269 20.90 -8.48 22.11
N TYR A 270 19.75 -8.63 21.45
CA TYR A 270 18.46 -8.22 22.00
C TYR A 270 17.70 -9.36 22.68
N VAL A 271 17.76 -10.55 22.11
CA VAL A 271 17.05 -11.76 22.55
C VAL A 271 18.01 -12.95 22.42
N PRO A 272 18.60 -13.39 23.53
CA PRO A 272 19.81 -14.22 23.48
C PRO A 272 19.58 -15.69 23.13
N THR A 273 18.34 -16.19 23.19
CA THR A 273 18.07 -17.61 22.90
C THR A 273 17.70 -17.77 21.43
N LEU A 274 18.63 -18.35 20.66
CA LEU A 274 18.43 -18.66 19.26
C LEU A 274 17.81 -20.06 19.11
N VAL A 275 16.65 -20.13 18.48
CA VAL A 275 16.04 -21.38 18.02
C VAL A 275 16.03 -21.41 16.49
N THR A 276 16.56 -22.46 15.92
CA THR A 276 16.53 -22.70 14.47
C THR A 276 15.44 -23.72 14.13
N PHE A 277 14.51 -23.38 13.30
CA PHE A 277 13.57 -24.32 12.69
C PHE A 277 14.13 -24.76 11.34
N ASP A 278 14.51 -26.02 11.22
CA ASP A 278 15.04 -26.63 10.00
C ASP A 278 13.94 -27.48 9.34
N TYR A 279 13.45 -27.05 8.20
CA TYR A 279 12.45 -27.78 7.42
C TYR A 279 13.02 -28.99 6.68
N GLY A 280 14.34 -29.20 6.71
CA GLY A 280 15.01 -30.33 6.10
C GLY A 280 15.27 -30.18 4.60
N ASP A 281 15.84 -31.22 4.02
CA ASP A 281 16.33 -31.29 2.64
C ASP A 281 15.23 -31.29 1.55
N LYS A 282 13.97 -31.44 1.95
CA LYS A 282 12.81 -31.41 1.05
C LYS A 282 12.36 -29.99 0.71
N VAL A 283 12.91 -29.00 1.37
CA VAL A 283 12.64 -27.57 1.17
C VAL A 283 13.87 -26.92 0.51
N PRO A 284 13.69 -26.00 -0.45
CA PRO A 284 14.80 -25.26 -1.03
C PRO A 284 15.69 -24.60 0.02
N GLU A 285 16.99 -24.57 -0.18
CA GLU A 285 17.96 -24.10 0.81
C GLU A 285 17.65 -22.67 1.31
N ALA A 286 17.16 -21.81 0.43
CA ALA A 286 16.79 -20.42 0.78
C ALA A 286 15.60 -20.32 1.75
N GLU A 287 14.74 -21.34 1.80
CA GLU A 287 13.53 -21.39 2.64
C GLU A 287 13.65 -22.41 3.77
N ARG A 288 14.76 -23.14 3.81
CA ARG A 288 14.96 -24.31 4.66
C ARG A 288 14.97 -23.98 6.15
N MET A 289 15.50 -22.82 6.53
CA MET A 289 15.73 -22.48 7.93
C MET A 289 15.06 -21.17 8.32
N ILE A 290 14.36 -21.18 9.44
CA ILE A 290 13.90 -19.96 10.12
C ILE A 290 14.61 -19.87 11.46
N LYS A 291 15.27 -18.74 11.71
CA LYS A 291 15.89 -18.42 12.98
C LYS A 291 14.94 -17.59 13.82
N VAL A 292 14.62 -18.07 15.01
CA VAL A 292 13.77 -17.38 15.97
C VAL A 292 14.59 -17.06 17.20
N PHE A 293 14.68 -15.79 17.52
CA PHE A 293 15.35 -15.31 18.73
C PHE A 293 14.27 -15.11 19.80
N VAL A 294 14.43 -15.77 20.92
CA VAL A 294 13.46 -15.76 22.03
C VAL A 294 14.11 -15.20 23.28
N LYS A 295 13.35 -14.38 24.02
CA LYS A 295 13.79 -13.87 25.30
C LYS A 295 13.98 -15.02 26.30
N THR A 296 15.01 -14.95 27.15
CA THR A 296 15.23 -15.95 28.18
C THR A 296 13.98 -16.15 29.04
N GLY A 297 13.47 -17.40 29.08
CA GLY A 297 12.23 -17.72 29.76
C GLY A 297 10.95 -17.33 28.98
N GLY A 298 11.08 -16.79 27.77
CA GLY A 298 9.95 -16.49 26.89
C GLY A 298 9.42 -17.74 26.20
N THR A 299 8.13 -17.71 25.84
CA THR A 299 7.48 -18.80 25.10
C THR A 299 7.92 -18.81 23.64
N LEU A 300 8.33 -19.97 23.14
CA LEU A 300 8.58 -20.19 21.72
C LEU A 300 7.26 -20.51 21.01
N THR A 301 7.01 -19.85 19.89
CA THR A 301 5.86 -20.16 19.06
C THR A 301 6.33 -20.80 17.75
N ALA A 302 5.75 -21.91 17.37
CA ALA A 302 6.06 -22.56 16.10
C ALA A 302 5.73 -21.66 14.92
N PRO A 303 6.47 -21.76 13.78
CA PRO A 303 6.10 -21.10 12.55
C PRO A 303 4.68 -21.49 12.11
N THR A 304 3.84 -20.52 11.81
CA THR A 304 2.45 -20.74 11.37
C THR A 304 2.35 -20.98 9.87
N THR A 305 3.29 -20.44 9.11
CA THR A 305 3.41 -20.67 7.67
C THR A 305 4.41 -21.77 7.42
N LEU A 306 3.94 -22.88 6.87
CA LEU A 306 4.79 -24.03 6.53
C LEU A 306 5.04 -24.04 5.02
N PRO A 307 6.25 -24.42 4.56
CA PRO A 307 6.50 -24.63 3.14
C PRO A 307 5.64 -25.77 2.60
N ASN A 308 5.21 -25.64 1.34
CA ASN A 308 4.49 -26.73 0.68
C ASN A 308 5.48 -27.80 0.19
N VAL A 309 5.47 -28.96 0.79
CA VAL A 309 6.31 -30.11 0.40
C VAL A 309 5.44 -31.13 -0.31
N VAL A 310 5.52 -31.16 -1.64
CA VAL A 310 4.67 -32.04 -2.47
C VAL A 310 4.82 -33.51 -2.07
N GLY A 311 3.69 -34.17 -1.80
CA GLY A 311 3.65 -35.58 -1.43
C GLY A 311 4.02 -35.87 0.02
N TYR A 312 4.15 -34.86 0.87
CA TYR A 312 4.44 -35.00 2.30
C TYR A 312 3.48 -34.18 3.16
N GLU A 313 3.19 -34.68 4.34
CA GLU A 313 2.41 -34.03 5.38
C GLU A 313 3.32 -33.65 6.55
N PHE A 314 3.18 -32.43 7.05
CA PHE A 314 3.91 -31.99 8.25
C PHE A 314 3.30 -32.62 9.51
N LYS A 315 4.13 -33.24 10.35
CA LYS A 315 3.72 -33.95 11.58
C LYS A 315 4.24 -33.33 12.87
N GLY A 316 4.94 -32.22 12.79
CA GLY A 316 5.45 -31.52 13.97
C GLY A 316 6.96 -31.29 13.95
N TRP A 317 7.43 -30.73 15.04
CA TRP A 317 8.83 -30.40 15.26
C TRP A 317 9.47 -31.39 16.21
N LEU A 318 10.67 -31.83 15.85
CA LEU A 318 11.49 -32.75 16.65
C LEU A 318 12.75 -32.07 17.14
N THR A 319 13.21 -32.44 18.32
CA THR A 319 14.54 -32.16 18.84
C THR A 319 15.59 -33.02 18.15
N GLU A 320 16.88 -32.74 18.34
CA GLU A 320 18.00 -33.48 17.74
C GLU A 320 17.97 -35.00 18.11
N ASP A 321 17.45 -35.33 19.30
CA ASP A 321 17.27 -36.74 19.74
C ASP A 321 15.99 -37.37 19.17
N GLY A 322 15.29 -36.73 18.26
CA GLY A 322 14.12 -37.24 17.55
C GLY A 322 12.82 -37.24 18.33
N LYS A 323 12.76 -36.55 19.48
CA LYS A 323 11.53 -36.46 20.29
C LYS A 323 10.70 -35.23 19.86
N PRO A 324 9.36 -35.31 19.95
CA PRO A 324 8.51 -34.15 19.76
C PRO A 324 8.86 -33.03 20.72
N TYR A 325 8.98 -31.79 20.20
CA TYR A 325 9.25 -30.62 21.04
C TYR A 325 7.95 -30.12 21.68
N ASP A 326 8.04 -29.85 23.01
CA ASP A 326 6.94 -29.26 23.79
C ASP A 326 7.06 -27.74 23.82
N PHE A 327 6.20 -27.05 23.06
CA PHE A 327 6.18 -25.59 22.97
C PHE A 327 5.66 -24.89 24.25
N THR A 328 5.17 -25.64 25.23
CA THR A 328 4.82 -25.06 26.54
C THR A 328 6.02 -24.83 27.43
N VAL A 329 7.17 -25.43 27.10
CA VAL A 329 8.42 -25.29 27.83
C VAL A 329 9.31 -24.26 27.14
N PRO A 330 9.71 -23.17 27.83
CA PRO A 330 10.64 -22.18 27.27
C PRO A 330 11.99 -22.81 26.92
N PRO A 331 12.60 -22.44 25.79
CA PRO A 331 13.95 -22.88 25.47
C PRO A 331 14.96 -22.29 26.46
N THR A 332 15.86 -23.12 26.98
CA THR A 332 16.89 -22.73 27.97
C THR A 332 18.24 -22.37 27.34
N GLY A 333 18.37 -22.56 26.00
CA GLY A 333 19.61 -22.30 25.28
C GLY A 333 19.40 -22.45 23.78
N GLN A 334 20.50 -22.39 23.03
CA GLN A 334 20.48 -22.60 21.58
C GLN A 334 19.85 -23.96 21.26
N LEU A 335 18.92 -24.00 20.30
CA LEU A 335 18.13 -25.17 19.96
C LEU A 335 17.90 -25.23 18.46
N THR A 336 18.04 -26.43 17.86
CA THR A 336 17.56 -26.68 16.50
C THR A 336 16.40 -27.66 16.57
N LEU A 337 15.31 -27.31 15.92
CA LEU A 337 14.11 -28.12 15.77
C LEU A 337 13.99 -28.53 14.30
N TYR A 338 13.77 -29.82 14.09
CA TYR A 338 13.70 -30.44 12.75
C TYR A 338 12.27 -30.76 12.40
N ALA A 339 11.82 -30.38 11.21
CA ALA A 339 10.49 -30.70 10.72
C ALA A 339 10.36 -32.20 10.45
N LYS A 340 9.33 -32.83 11.02
CA LYS A 340 8.95 -34.18 10.68
C LYS A 340 7.97 -34.17 9.52
N TRP A 341 8.42 -34.72 8.38
CA TRP A 341 7.59 -34.93 7.19
C TRP A 341 7.28 -36.40 7.03
N GLU A 342 6.00 -36.74 6.86
CA GLU A 342 5.57 -38.09 6.51
C GLU A 342 5.06 -38.11 5.08
N LYS A 343 5.52 -39.10 4.29
CA LYS A 343 5.05 -39.27 2.92
C LYS A 343 3.54 -39.56 2.95
N ILE A 344 2.77 -38.78 2.20
CA ILE A 344 1.35 -39.05 2.03
C ILE A 344 1.24 -40.41 1.33
N PRO A 345 0.54 -41.38 1.90
CA PRO A 345 0.34 -42.66 1.23
C PRO A 345 -0.25 -42.43 -0.16
N GLU A 346 0.36 -42.99 -1.17
CA GLU A 346 -0.27 -43.00 -2.49
C GLU A 346 -1.66 -43.63 -2.31
N PRO A 347 -2.72 -43.05 -2.85
CA PRO A 347 -4.04 -43.66 -2.77
C PRO A 347 -3.88 -45.09 -3.29
N LYS A 348 -4.21 -46.04 -2.43
CA LYS A 348 -4.22 -47.46 -2.84
C LYS A 348 -5.01 -47.48 -4.15
N PRO A 349 -4.44 -48.05 -5.25
CA PRO A 349 -5.22 -48.15 -6.47
C PRO A 349 -6.56 -48.77 -6.11
N GLU A 350 -7.60 -47.98 -6.25
CA GLU A 350 -8.95 -48.50 -6.10
C GLU A 350 -9.03 -49.72 -7.02
N PRO A 351 -9.64 -50.82 -6.59
CA PRO A 351 -9.92 -51.92 -7.49
C PRO A 351 -10.59 -51.29 -8.72
N THR A 352 -9.98 -51.48 -9.88
CA THR A 352 -10.50 -50.94 -11.14
C THR A 352 -11.99 -51.17 -11.15
N PRO A 353 -12.81 -50.11 -11.08
CA PRO A 353 -14.24 -50.29 -11.24
C PRO A 353 -14.46 -51.01 -12.56
N ASP A 354 -15.40 -51.95 -12.59
CA ASP A 354 -15.89 -52.49 -13.83
C ASP A 354 -16.11 -51.33 -14.81
N PRO A 355 -15.71 -51.44 -16.07
CA PRO A 355 -15.78 -50.33 -17.01
C PRO A 355 -17.19 -49.77 -16.99
N GLU A 356 -17.30 -48.62 -16.33
CA GLU A 356 -18.56 -47.84 -16.34
C GLU A 356 -18.90 -47.61 -17.82
N PRO A 357 -20.15 -47.77 -18.25
CA PRO A 357 -20.50 -47.59 -19.64
C PRO A 357 -20.02 -46.24 -20.09
N GLU A 358 -19.08 -46.22 -21.05
CA GLU A 358 -18.41 -45.02 -21.52
C GLU A 358 -19.47 -43.93 -21.81
N THR A 359 -19.44 -42.83 -21.05
CA THR A 359 -20.33 -41.71 -21.27
C THR A 359 -20.09 -41.22 -22.70
N PRO A 360 -21.12 -41.21 -23.57
CA PRO A 360 -20.93 -40.81 -24.94
C PRO A 360 -20.40 -39.39 -25.01
N THR A 361 -19.35 -39.18 -25.81
CA THR A 361 -18.64 -37.90 -25.94
C THR A 361 -18.73 -37.34 -27.35
N TYR A 362 -18.45 -36.04 -27.50
CA TYR A 362 -18.17 -35.33 -28.74
C TYR A 362 -16.86 -34.55 -28.59
N THR A 363 -16.22 -34.19 -29.70
CA THR A 363 -15.01 -33.37 -29.68
C THR A 363 -15.38 -31.91 -29.85
N LEU A 364 -14.98 -31.04 -28.90
CA LEU A 364 -15.15 -29.59 -28.98
C LEU A 364 -13.80 -28.92 -29.17
N THR A 365 -13.74 -27.99 -30.14
CA THR A 365 -12.59 -27.10 -30.38
C THR A 365 -13.06 -25.67 -30.43
N VAL A 366 -12.43 -24.78 -29.64
CA VAL A 366 -12.74 -23.33 -29.58
C VAL A 366 -11.53 -22.55 -30.08
N LYS A 367 -11.73 -21.73 -31.10
CA LYS A 367 -10.72 -20.82 -31.64
C LYS A 367 -11.05 -19.39 -31.26
N GLY A 368 -10.09 -18.65 -30.76
CA GLY A 368 -10.26 -17.29 -30.24
C GLY A 368 -10.83 -17.21 -28.83
N GLY A 369 -10.98 -18.36 -28.15
CA GLY A 369 -11.47 -18.45 -26.78
C GLY A 369 -11.12 -19.77 -26.11
N THR A 370 -11.79 -20.01 -24.99
CA THR A 370 -11.67 -21.25 -24.19
C THR A 370 -13.05 -21.76 -23.80
N PHE A 371 -13.12 -22.99 -23.32
CA PHE A 371 -14.35 -23.51 -22.73
C PHE A 371 -14.04 -24.27 -21.43
N THR A 372 -15.06 -24.35 -20.59
CA THR A 372 -15.06 -25.14 -19.33
C THR A 372 -16.32 -25.98 -19.26
N TYR A 373 -16.27 -27.15 -18.63
CA TYR A 373 -17.42 -27.95 -18.24
C TYR A 373 -17.20 -28.61 -16.89
N ASN A 374 -18.27 -28.87 -16.17
CA ASN A 374 -18.24 -29.48 -14.82
C ASN A 374 -17.27 -28.80 -13.82
N GLY A 375 -17.07 -27.48 -13.95
CA GLY A 375 -16.15 -26.73 -13.08
C GLY A 375 -14.66 -27.00 -13.30
N GLY A 376 -14.29 -27.65 -14.42
CA GLY A 376 -12.90 -27.94 -14.79
C GLY A 376 -12.11 -26.73 -15.29
N GLU A 377 -10.85 -26.96 -15.64
CA GLU A 377 -9.95 -25.94 -16.19
C GLU A 377 -10.40 -25.48 -17.60
N ALA A 378 -9.97 -24.27 -17.98
CA ALA A 378 -10.25 -23.69 -19.29
C ALA A 378 -9.41 -24.37 -20.38
N MET A 379 -10.06 -24.87 -21.41
CA MET A 379 -9.45 -25.63 -22.52
C MET A 379 -9.79 -25.01 -23.88
N THR A 380 -8.99 -25.32 -24.89
CA THR A 380 -9.26 -24.94 -26.29
C THR A 380 -9.72 -26.11 -27.15
N SER A 381 -9.45 -27.35 -26.74
CA SER A 381 -9.92 -28.57 -27.41
C SER A 381 -9.96 -29.74 -26.43
N ALA A 382 -11.06 -30.48 -26.40
CA ALA A 382 -11.19 -31.70 -25.60
C ALA A 382 -12.34 -32.58 -26.09
N SER A 383 -12.36 -33.85 -25.64
CA SER A 383 -13.51 -34.73 -25.69
C SER A 383 -14.43 -34.42 -24.51
N VAL A 384 -15.68 -34.03 -24.81
CA VAL A 384 -16.67 -33.55 -23.83
C VAL A 384 -17.82 -34.55 -23.76
N PRO A 385 -18.30 -34.94 -22.56
CA PRO A 385 -19.49 -35.75 -22.40
C PRO A 385 -20.72 -35.05 -23.02
N VAL A 386 -21.59 -35.81 -23.70
CA VAL A 386 -22.79 -35.24 -24.35
C VAL A 386 -23.79 -34.68 -23.35
N ASP A 387 -23.76 -35.11 -22.11
CA ASP A 387 -24.58 -34.67 -20.99
C ASP A 387 -23.97 -33.51 -20.17
N ALA A 388 -22.80 -33.04 -20.56
CA ALA A 388 -22.18 -31.89 -19.90
C ALA A 388 -22.67 -30.55 -20.50
N GLU A 389 -22.96 -29.59 -19.62
CA GLU A 389 -23.14 -28.19 -19.98
C GLU A 389 -21.77 -27.55 -20.17
N VAL A 390 -21.53 -26.87 -21.29
CA VAL A 390 -20.24 -26.27 -21.63
C VAL A 390 -20.37 -24.76 -21.74
N LYS A 391 -19.56 -24.03 -20.97
CA LYS A 391 -19.42 -22.59 -21.08
C LYS A 391 -18.25 -22.23 -21.97
N VAL A 392 -18.52 -21.54 -23.08
CA VAL A 392 -17.51 -20.96 -23.99
C VAL A 392 -17.29 -19.50 -23.63
N THR A 393 -16.03 -19.03 -23.63
CA THR A 393 -15.67 -17.67 -23.24
C THR A 393 -14.57 -17.13 -24.19
N LEU A 394 -14.74 -15.89 -24.64
CA LEU A 394 -13.79 -15.19 -25.49
C LEU A 394 -12.45 -14.98 -24.77
N ASN A 395 -11.35 -15.23 -25.48
CA ASN A 395 -10.03 -14.78 -25.03
C ASN A 395 -9.78 -13.36 -25.54
N GLN A 396 -9.90 -12.37 -24.67
CA GLN A 396 -9.71 -10.95 -25.00
C GLN A 396 -8.32 -10.66 -25.60
N SER A 397 -7.30 -11.43 -25.23
CA SER A 397 -5.96 -11.28 -25.79
C SER A 397 -5.84 -11.81 -27.23
N ALA A 398 -6.81 -12.60 -27.69
CA ALA A 398 -6.86 -13.13 -29.05
C ALA A 398 -7.59 -12.19 -30.04
N VAL A 399 -8.23 -11.13 -29.55
CA VAL A 399 -8.90 -10.12 -30.40
C VAL A 399 -7.85 -9.34 -31.18
N PRO A 400 -7.89 -9.33 -32.53
CA PRO A 400 -6.91 -8.61 -33.33
C PRO A 400 -6.95 -7.10 -33.10
N GLU A 401 -5.84 -6.43 -33.32
CA GLU A 401 -5.72 -5.00 -33.15
C GLU A 401 -6.68 -4.21 -34.06
N GLY A 402 -7.46 -3.29 -33.44
CA GLY A 402 -8.44 -2.50 -34.18
C GLY A 402 -9.75 -3.22 -34.50
N MET A 403 -9.92 -4.44 -34.01
CA MET A 403 -11.13 -5.24 -34.18
C MET A 403 -11.88 -5.35 -32.85
N VAL A 404 -13.16 -5.63 -32.92
CA VAL A 404 -14.01 -6.02 -31.79
C VAL A 404 -14.63 -7.38 -32.07
N PHE A 405 -14.96 -8.09 -31.00
CA PHE A 405 -15.70 -9.33 -31.13
C PHE A 405 -17.07 -9.06 -31.74
N ASP A 406 -17.46 -9.87 -32.73
CA ASP A 406 -18.76 -9.77 -33.42
C ASP A 406 -19.68 -10.88 -32.95
N LEU A 407 -19.33 -12.13 -33.25
CA LEU A 407 -20.09 -13.29 -32.84
C LEU A 407 -19.23 -14.56 -32.82
N TRP A 408 -19.80 -15.64 -32.28
CA TRP A 408 -19.25 -16.98 -32.38
C TRP A 408 -19.85 -17.69 -33.61
N ALA A 409 -19.01 -18.12 -34.52
CA ALA A 409 -19.40 -19.03 -35.60
C ALA A 409 -19.30 -20.48 -35.12
N MET A 410 -20.34 -21.26 -35.38
CA MET A 410 -20.39 -22.67 -35.01
C MET A 410 -21.07 -23.46 -36.13
N ASP A 411 -20.67 -24.71 -36.34
CA ASP A 411 -21.34 -25.63 -37.25
C ASP A 411 -22.67 -26.12 -36.65
N GLU A 412 -23.74 -25.47 -37.05
CA GLU A 412 -25.10 -25.75 -36.55
C GLU A 412 -25.60 -27.17 -36.93
N ALA A 413 -25.00 -27.83 -37.95
CA ALA A 413 -25.35 -29.20 -38.34
C ALA A 413 -24.97 -30.23 -37.23
N SER A 414 -24.10 -29.87 -36.31
CA SER A 414 -23.67 -30.71 -35.21
C SER A 414 -24.57 -30.60 -33.98
N LEU A 415 -25.53 -29.67 -33.95
CA LEU A 415 -26.44 -29.45 -32.82
C LEU A 415 -27.76 -30.23 -33.00
N LEU A 416 -28.16 -30.89 -31.92
CA LEU A 416 -29.46 -31.57 -31.82
C LEU A 416 -30.53 -30.58 -31.31
N GLY A 417 -31.34 -30.06 -32.23
CA GLY A 417 -32.31 -29.02 -31.93
C GLY A 417 -31.73 -27.62 -32.07
N ASN A 418 -32.61 -26.63 -32.09
CA ASN A 418 -32.21 -25.22 -32.24
C ASN A 418 -32.10 -24.57 -30.83
N PRO A 419 -30.97 -24.68 -30.15
CA PRO A 419 -30.80 -24.01 -28.86
C PRO A 419 -30.82 -22.50 -29.14
N ALA A 420 -31.67 -21.74 -28.43
CA ALA A 420 -31.64 -20.28 -28.44
C ALA A 420 -30.37 -19.78 -27.74
N VAL A 421 -29.23 -19.84 -28.43
CA VAL A 421 -27.93 -19.36 -27.89
C VAL A 421 -27.64 -17.99 -28.46
N ALA A 422 -27.34 -17.03 -27.60
CA ALA A 422 -26.96 -15.68 -28.03
C ALA A 422 -25.46 -15.69 -28.42
N TYR A 423 -25.17 -16.02 -29.65
CA TYR A 423 -23.80 -16.13 -30.18
C TYR A 423 -23.04 -14.80 -30.28
N ASN A 424 -23.70 -13.68 -30.07
CA ASN A 424 -23.12 -12.33 -30.10
C ASN A 424 -22.61 -11.84 -28.73
N GLN A 425 -22.61 -12.70 -27.73
CA GLN A 425 -22.03 -12.40 -26.40
C GLN A 425 -20.62 -12.99 -26.28
N GLU A 426 -19.75 -12.32 -25.55
CA GLU A 426 -18.35 -12.76 -25.28
C GLU A 426 -18.29 -14.14 -24.57
N SER A 427 -19.38 -14.57 -23.98
CA SER A 427 -19.53 -15.93 -23.46
C SER A 427 -20.94 -16.46 -23.70
N PHE A 428 -21.05 -17.75 -23.96
CA PHE A 428 -22.32 -18.45 -24.09
C PHE A 428 -22.20 -19.89 -23.57
N THR A 429 -23.33 -20.56 -23.44
CA THR A 429 -23.40 -21.92 -22.93
C THR A 429 -23.95 -22.87 -24.02
N ILE A 430 -23.27 -23.99 -24.24
CA ILE A 430 -23.76 -25.14 -25.00
C ILE A 430 -24.50 -26.04 -24.01
N PRO A 431 -25.83 -26.19 -24.09
CA PRO A 431 -26.59 -26.99 -23.13
C PRO A 431 -26.25 -28.48 -23.22
N ALA A 432 -26.37 -29.18 -22.10
CA ALA A 432 -26.26 -30.62 -22.06
C ALA A 432 -27.21 -31.29 -23.05
N GLY A 433 -26.72 -32.32 -23.72
CA GLY A 433 -27.53 -33.10 -24.70
C GLY A 433 -27.80 -32.41 -26.05
N SER A 434 -27.24 -31.21 -26.27
CA SER A 434 -27.44 -30.46 -27.55
C SER A 434 -26.51 -30.87 -28.68
N VAL A 435 -25.51 -31.71 -28.41
CA VAL A 435 -24.52 -32.18 -29.40
C VAL A 435 -24.63 -33.70 -29.60
N ALA A 436 -24.59 -34.16 -30.84
CA ALA A 436 -24.66 -35.59 -31.13
C ALA A 436 -23.38 -36.32 -30.74
N LYS A 437 -23.52 -37.58 -30.26
CA LYS A 437 -22.40 -38.48 -29.92
C LYS A 437 -21.45 -38.62 -31.11
N GLY A 438 -20.15 -38.50 -30.86
CA GLY A 438 -19.09 -38.72 -31.85
C GLY A 438 -18.93 -37.56 -32.85
N SER A 439 -19.70 -36.47 -32.69
CA SER A 439 -19.56 -35.27 -33.53
C SER A 439 -18.26 -34.52 -33.19
N THR A 440 -17.81 -33.73 -34.19
CA THR A 440 -16.77 -32.73 -33.95
C THR A 440 -17.40 -31.36 -34.16
N VAL A 441 -17.35 -30.50 -33.14
CA VAL A 441 -17.88 -29.14 -33.13
C VAL A 441 -16.70 -28.19 -33.07
N THR A 442 -16.67 -27.25 -34.00
CA THR A 442 -15.72 -26.12 -33.94
C THR A 442 -16.48 -24.84 -33.71
N VAL A 443 -16.07 -24.10 -32.69
CA VAL A 443 -16.59 -22.78 -32.35
C VAL A 443 -15.47 -21.77 -32.59
N GLU A 444 -15.70 -20.76 -33.40
CA GLU A 444 -14.68 -19.80 -33.81
C GLU A 444 -15.18 -18.37 -33.60
N ALA A 445 -14.39 -17.58 -32.86
CA ALA A 445 -14.68 -16.16 -32.65
C ALA A 445 -14.51 -15.40 -33.96
N GLN A 446 -15.53 -14.67 -34.37
CA GLN A 446 -15.51 -13.76 -35.51
C GLN A 446 -15.33 -12.33 -35.02
N TYR A 447 -14.62 -11.52 -35.81
CA TYR A 447 -14.26 -10.16 -35.44
C TYR A 447 -14.68 -9.22 -36.60
N ARG A 448 -15.08 -8.00 -36.25
CA ARG A 448 -15.34 -6.91 -37.21
C ARG A 448 -14.49 -5.68 -36.84
N GLU A 449 -14.34 -4.75 -37.79
CA GLU A 449 -13.70 -3.48 -37.47
C GLU A 449 -14.47 -2.72 -36.36
N ALA A 450 -13.74 -2.14 -35.41
CA ALA A 450 -14.35 -1.36 -34.35
C ALA A 450 -15.03 -0.10 -34.94
N SER A 451 -16.32 0.08 -34.66
CA SER A 451 -17.04 1.30 -34.99
C SER A 451 -17.16 2.18 -33.73
N ILE A 452 -17.49 3.48 -33.96
CA ILE A 452 -17.65 4.45 -32.84
C ILE A 452 -18.80 4.02 -31.89
N GLU A 453 -19.73 3.20 -32.37
CA GLU A 453 -20.88 2.71 -31.60
C GLU A 453 -20.53 1.53 -30.68
N ASP A 454 -19.38 0.88 -30.87
CA ASP A 454 -18.93 -0.25 -30.05
C ASP A 454 -18.31 0.20 -28.70
N ASP A 455 -18.02 1.47 -28.55
CA ASP A 455 -17.42 2.05 -27.36
C ASP A 455 -18.48 2.51 -26.34
N GLY A 456 -19.40 1.63 -25.95
CA GLY A 456 -20.33 1.91 -24.85
C GLY A 456 -19.62 2.07 -23.49
N PRO A 457 -20.26 2.71 -22.48
CA PRO A 457 -19.62 3.12 -21.23
C PRO A 457 -19.01 1.98 -20.37
N GLY A 458 -19.28 0.72 -20.68
CA GLY A 458 -18.73 -0.42 -19.93
C GLY A 458 -17.38 -0.92 -20.43
N ILE A 459 -16.95 -0.60 -21.66
CA ILE A 459 -15.70 -1.10 -22.24
C ILE A 459 -14.52 -0.18 -21.94
N LEU A 460 -14.78 1.06 -21.52
CA LEU A 460 -13.74 2.05 -21.21
C LEU A 460 -13.09 1.86 -19.83
N GLU A 461 -13.65 1.02 -18.96
CA GLU A 461 -13.21 1.01 -17.56
C GLU A 461 -12.02 0.10 -17.22
N THR A 462 -11.60 -0.88 -18.03
CA THR A 462 -10.59 -1.81 -17.45
C THR A 462 -9.39 -2.26 -18.30
N ALA A 463 -9.41 -2.24 -19.61
CA ALA A 463 -8.22 -2.69 -20.37
C ALA A 463 -7.96 -1.89 -21.66
N ALA A 464 -8.99 -1.36 -22.30
CA ALA A 464 -8.88 -0.65 -23.58
C ALA A 464 -8.27 0.74 -23.42
N ILE A 465 -8.47 1.42 -22.28
CA ILE A 465 -7.89 2.74 -21.96
C ILE A 465 -6.37 2.68 -21.99
N ASN A 466 -5.76 1.67 -21.38
CA ASN A 466 -4.30 1.58 -21.29
C ASN A 466 -3.61 1.29 -22.64
N ASN A 467 -4.27 0.58 -23.56
CA ASN A 467 -3.71 0.28 -24.86
C ASN A 467 -3.99 1.37 -25.90
N ARG A 468 -5.13 2.05 -25.84
CA ARG A 468 -5.45 3.18 -26.74
C ARG A 468 -4.73 4.48 -26.35
N GLN A 469 -4.55 4.76 -25.05
CA GLN A 469 -3.75 5.91 -24.60
C GLN A 469 -2.30 5.86 -25.07
N LYS A 470 -1.70 4.66 -25.18
CA LYS A 470 -0.34 4.48 -25.72
C LYS A 470 -0.23 4.77 -27.22
N ARG A 471 -1.30 4.64 -27.99
CA ARG A 471 -1.28 4.76 -29.47
C ARG A 471 -1.70 6.11 -29.99
N MET A 472 -2.68 6.75 -29.35
CA MET A 472 -3.31 7.95 -29.92
C MET A 472 -2.79 9.26 -29.31
N GLY A 473 -2.02 9.20 -28.26
CA GLY A 473 -1.67 10.37 -27.48
C GLY A 473 -2.89 10.95 -26.72
N TYR A 474 -2.62 11.61 -25.63
CA TYR A 474 -3.61 12.16 -24.71
C TYR A 474 -4.72 13.03 -25.39
N ASN A 475 -4.35 13.79 -26.43
CA ASN A 475 -5.30 14.68 -27.11
C ASN A 475 -6.34 13.95 -27.98
N ALA A 476 -6.00 12.81 -28.57
CA ALA A 476 -6.94 12.04 -29.38
C ALA A 476 -7.94 11.26 -28.50
N ALA A 477 -7.50 10.79 -27.34
CA ALA A 477 -8.40 10.18 -26.35
C ALA A 477 -9.40 11.21 -25.79
N LYS A 478 -8.97 12.43 -25.58
CA LYS A 478 -9.84 13.53 -25.13
C LYS A 478 -10.90 13.91 -26.17
N GLU A 479 -10.51 13.98 -27.46
CA GLU A 479 -11.47 14.20 -28.54
C GLU A 479 -12.52 13.09 -28.67
N LEU A 480 -12.12 11.85 -28.46
CA LEU A 480 -13.03 10.71 -28.48
C LEU A 480 -14.02 10.76 -27.31
N LEU A 481 -13.57 11.10 -26.10
CA LEU A 481 -14.44 11.24 -24.92
C LEU A 481 -15.45 12.39 -25.08
N ILE A 482 -15.06 13.51 -25.66
CA ILE A 482 -15.95 14.62 -25.97
C ILE A 482 -17.03 14.18 -26.98
N ARG A 483 -16.66 13.41 -28.02
CA ARG A 483 -17.62 12.87 -29.00
C ARG A 483 -18.60 11.86 -28.41
N LEU A 484 -18.21 11.16 -27.34
CA LEU A 484 -19.02 10.19 -26.63
C LEU A 484 -19.87 10.80 -25.50
N GLY A 485 -19.74 12.12 -25.24
CA GLY A 485 -20.45 12.81 -24.16
C GLY A 485 -20.00 12.37 -22.77
N LEU A 486 -18.73 11.99 -22.61
CA LEU A 486 -18.14 11.48 -21.36
C LEU A 486 -17.03 12.40 -20.85
N ASP A 487 -17.02 13.64 -21.28
CA ASP A 487 -16.03 14.68 -20.94
C ASP A 487 -16.11 15.14 -19.48
N ASP A 488 -17.27 15.02 -18.87
CA ASP A 488 -17.51 15.33 -17.45
C ASP A 488 -16.91 14.31 -16.45
N LYS A 489 -16.28 13.24 -16.95
CA LYS A 489 -15.56 12.24 -16.13
C LYS A 489 -14.04 12.42 -16.12
N MET A 490 -13.52 13.52 -16.65
CA MET A 490 -12.07 13.79 -16.76
C MET A 490 -11.56 14.88 -15.80
N ASP A 491 -12.39 15.34 -14.87
CA ASP A 491 -11.97 16.27 -13.80
C ASP A 491 -11.54 15.56 -12.51
#